data_42ba6d4c69d31e1d8695fd530e4f72ab
#
_entry.id   42ba6d4c69d31e1d8695fd530e4f72ab
#
_cell.length_a   1.000
_cell.length_b   1.000
_cell.length_c   1.000
_cell.angle_alpha   90.00
_cell.angle_beta   90.00
_cell.angle_gamma   90.00
#
_symmetry.space_group_name_H-M   'P 1'
#
loop_
_entity.id
_entity.type
_entity.pdbx_description
1 polymer ?
#
loop_
_entity_poly.entity_id
_entity_poly.type
_entity_poly.pdbx_seq_one_letter_code
_entity_poly.pdbx_strand_id
1 'polypeptide(L)'
;ASSAASDVYKRQVIDAEARIGKNTIIEPFCVVGKNCRIGENCIIGSFSYLVSSTVGDFSEIRASRLTDSEVGCRTTVGPDAHLRQNSVVGDGCRVGNFVELKNSVLGDGSKASHLAYIGDAVVGKNCNVGCGAVFVNFDGVSKHRTVVGDNVFIGSNCNLIAPLTLADGTYVACSTTVTKDTMPDDFVIGRSDASVKHGRASRLVAALKEQKTKIDK
;
A
#
# COMPACT_ATOMS: atom_id res chain seq x y z
N ALA A 1 -23.20 23.98 5.41
CA ALA A 1 -23.87 23.11 6.34
C ALA A 1 -24.61 22.03 5.58
N SER A 2 -24.17 20.81 5.74
CA SER A 2 -24.90 19.63 5.26
C SER A 2 -26.22 19.58 6.02
N SER A 3 -27.35 19.67 5.35
CA SER A 3 -28.63 19.47 6.01
C SER A 3 -28.78 17.99 6.39
N ALA A 4 -29.26 17.71 7.59
CA ALA A 4 -29.56 16.33 8.07
C ALA A 4 -30.41 15.50 7.09
N ALA A 5 -31.10 16.12 6.15
CA ALA A 5 -31.89 15.48 5.11
C ALA A 5 -31.06 14.77 4.04
N SER A 6 -29.79 15.18 3.79
CA SER A 6 -28.93 14.50 2.82
C SER A 6 -28.36 13.18 3.36
N ASP A 7 -28.22 13.05 4.67
CA ASP A 7 -27.64 11.88 5.33
C ASP A 7 -28.56 10.66 5.28
N VAL A 8 -29.88 10.89 5.32
CA VAL A 8 -30.87 9.82 5.30
C VAL A 8 -30.89 9.05 3.97
N TYR A 9 -30.69 9.74 2.85
CA TYR A 9 -30.70 9.14 1.53
C TYR A 9 -29.36 8.52 1.15
N LYS A 10 -28.25 9.11 1.56
CA LYS A 10 -26.90 8.68 1.17
C LYS A 10 -26.25 7.75 2.18
N ARG A 11 -26.85 7.57 3.36
CA ARG A 11 -26.30 6.75 4.45
C ARG A 11 -24.84 7.07 4.75
N GLN A 12 -24.48 8.35 4.73
CA GLN A 12 -23.20 8.88 5.11
C GLN A 12 -23.18 9.22 6.60
N VAL A 13 -22.02 9.04 7.23
CA VAL A 13 -21.76 9.55 8.58
C VAL A 13 -20.64 10.58 8.47
N ILE A 14 -20.97 11.85 8.71
CA ILE A 14 -20.01 12.95 8.66
C ILE A 14 -20.01 13.65 10.01
N ASP A 15 -18.87 13.63 10.69
CA ASP A 15 -18.70 14.28 11.98
C ASP A 15 -18.80 15.82 11.82
N ALA A 16 -19.39 16.49 12.81
CA ALA A 16 -19.58 17.92 12.79
C ALA A 16 -18.25 18.73 12.79
N GLU A 17 -17.17 18.14 13.28
CA GLU A 17 -15.85 18.76 13.30
C GLU A 17 -15.07 18.52 11.99
N ALA A 18 -15.56 17.66 11.10
CA ALA A 18 -14.92 17.42 9.81
C ALA A 18 -14.98 18.67 8.92
N ARG A 19 -13.86 18.98 8.28
CA ARG A 19 -13.74 20.10 7.34
C ARG A 19 -13.61 19.56 5.93
N ILE A 20 -14.51 20.00 5.03
CA ILE A 20 -14.59 19.52 3.65
C ILE A 20 -14.51 20.73 2.73
N GLY A 21 -13.55 20.70 1.80
CA GLY A 21 -13.34 21.73 0.80
C GLY A 21 -14.42 21.78 -0.28
N LYS A 22 -14.38 22.85 -1.07
CA LYS A 22 -15.35 23.09 -2.13
C LYS A 22 -15.30 22.02 -3.21
N ASN A 23 -16.45 21.74 -3.83
CA ASN A 23 -16.60 20.80 -4.95
C ASN A 23 -16.18 19.36 -4.61
N THR A 24 -15.94 19.03 -3.36
CA THR A 24 -15.61 17.66 -2.94
C THR A 24 -16.89 16.83 -2.89
N ILE A 25 -16.82 15.66 -3.48
CA ILE A 25 -17.91 14.70 -3.54
C ILE A 25 -17.66 13.60 -2.50
N ILE A 26 -18.63 13.36 -1.63
CA ILE A 26 -18.64 12.23 -0.71
C ILE A 26 -19.77 11.30 -1.14
N GLU A 27 -19.40 10.11 -1.58
CA GLU A 27 -20.34 9.11 -2.06
C GLU A 27 -21.09 8.41 -0.91
N PRO A 28 -22.15 7.65 -1.19
CA PRO A 28 -22.92 6.92 -0.17
C PRO A 28 -22.07 5.96 0.68
N PHE A 29 -22.51 5.72 1.92
CA PHE A 29 -21.89 4.77 2.87
C PHE A 29 -20.49 5.14 3.33
N CYS A 30 -20.05 6.38 3.12
CA CYS A 30 -18.80 6.88 3.68
C CYS A 30 -18.93 7.20 5.16
N VAL A 31 -17.86 7.02 5.91
CA VAL A 31 -17.68 7.53 7.26
C VAL A 31 -16.53 8.53 7.26
N VAL A 32 -16.84 9.79 7.56
CA VAL A 32 -15.85 10.87 7.76
C VAL A 32 -15.95 11.28 9.22
N GLY A 33 -15.07 10.72 10.03
CA GLY A 33 -15.05 10.90 11.47
C GLY A 33 -14.39 12.22 11.91
N LYS A 34 -14.20 12.35 13.20
CA LYS A 34 -13.62 13.55 13.83
C LYS A 34 -12.22 13.86 13.29
N ASN A 35 -11.86 15.14 13.39
CA ASN A 35 -10.54 15.66 13.00
C ASN A 35 -10.16 15.42 11.53
N CYS A 36 -11.11 15.07 10.65
CA CYS A 36 -10.84 14.94 9.23
C CYS A 36 -10.78 16.31 8.54
N ARG A 37 -9.81 16.46 7.64
CA ARG A 37 -9.67 17.62 6.75
C ARG A 37 -9.54 17.13 5.32
N ILE A 38 -10.54 17.41 4.51
CA ILE A 38 -10.57 17.00 3.10
C ILE A 38 -10.50 18.28 2.26
N GLY A 39 -9.57 18.33 1.32
CA GLY A 39 -9.34 19.46 0.43
C GLY A 39 -10.47 19.71 -0.57
N GLU A 40 -10.18 20.54 -1.55
CA GLU A 40 -11.12 20.91 -2.62
C GLU A 40 -11.05 19.92 -3.79
N ASN A 41 -12.18 19.75 -4.50
CA ASN A 41 -12.28 18.92 -5.71
C ASN A 41 -11.86 17.45 -5.49
N CYS A 42 -12.06 16.92 -4.29
CA CYS A 42 -11.77 15.53 -3.95
C CYS A 42 -12.97 14.63 -4.23
N ILE A 43 -12.69 13.33 -4.35
CA ILE A 43 -13.72 12.29 -4.41
C ILE A 43 -13.46 11.30 -3.28
N ILE A 44 -14.43 11.18 -2.36
CA ILE A 44 -14.43 10.15 -1.31
C ILE A 44 -15.47 9.12 -1.73
N GLY A 45 -14.97 8.07 -2.35
CA GLY A 45 -15.78 6.98 -2.91
C GLY A 45 -16.45 6.13 -1.86
N SER A 46 -17.54 5.49 -2.23
CA SER A 46 -18.39 4.69 -1.36
C SER A 46 -17.60 3.69 -0.50
N PHE A 47 -18.07 3.48 0.73
CA PHE A 47 -17.46 2.59 1.73
C PHE A 47 -16.09 3.04 2.25
N SER A 48 -15.68 4.27 1.98
CA SER A 48 -14.47 4.84 2.58
C SER A 48 -14.70 5.20 4.04
N TYR A 49 -13.68 4.94 4.86
CA TYR A 49 -13.67 5.23 6.29
C TYR A 49 -12.46 6.09 6.65
N LEU A 50 -12.69 7.33 7.05
CA LEU A 50 -11.66 8.30 7.40
C LEU A 50 -11.86 8.79 8.84
N VAL A 51 -10.82 8.73 9.65
CA VAL A 51 -10.79 9.31 11.02
C VAL A 51 -9.43 9.94 11.26
N SER A 52 -9.42 11.14 11.85
CA SER A 52 -8.19 11.88 12.19
C SER A 52 -7.22 11.94 10.99
N SER A 53 -7.73 12.17 9.80
CA SER A 53 -6.95 12.09 8.57
C SER A 53 -7.12 13.33 7.69
N THR A 54 -6.07 13.65 6.94
CA THR A 54 -6.04 14.76 5.99
C THR A 54 -5.95 14.23 4.56
N VAL A 55 -6.70 14.83 3.65
CA VAL A 55 -6.67 14.54 2.21
C VAL A 55 -6.48 15.86 1.46
N GLY A 56 -5.42 15.96 0.68
CA GLY A 56 -5.10 17.13 -0.15
C GLY A 56 -5.99 17.25 -1.38
N ASP A 57 -5.94 18.42 -2.01
CA ASP A 57 -6.81 18.79 -3.13
C ASP A 57 -6.67 17.85 -4.33
N PHE A 58 -7.76 17.68 -5.08
CA PHE A 58 -7.84 16.86 -6.29
C PHE A 58 -7.48 15.38 -6.07
N SER A 59 -7.61 14.89 -4.85
CA SER A 59 -7.30 13.50 -4.50
C SER A 59 -8.54 12.63 -4.45
N GLU A 60 -8.34 11.35 -4.64
CA GLU A 60 -9.41 10.37 -4.68
C GLU A 60 -9.15 9.23 -3.71
N ILE A 61 -10.11 8.98 -2.81
CA ILE A 61 -10.09 7.87 -1.85
C ILE A 61 -11.24 6.93 -2.22
N ARG A 62 -10.95 5.70 -2.57
CA ARG A 62 -11.95 4.70 -2.97
C ARG A 62 -12.00 3.55 -2.00
N ALA A 63 -13.16 3.26 -1.42
CA ALA A 63 -13.42 2.08 -0.59
C ALA A 63 -12.24 1.70 0.33
N SER A 64 -11.64 2.68 1.00
CA SER A 64 -10.39 2.51 1.75
C SER A 64 -10.50 3.02 3.18
N ARG A 65 -9.57 2.58 4.03
CA ARG A 65 -9.53 2.95 5.43
C ARG A 65 -8.33 3.83 5.73
N LEU A 66 -8.58 5.03 6.25
CA LEU A 66 -7.57 6.00 6.68
C LEU A 66 -7.78 6.33 8.16
N THR A 67 -6.77 6.09 8.97
CA THR A 67 -6.77 6.46 10.40
C THR A 67 -5.44 7.10 10.75
N ASP A 68 -5.51 8.28 11.36
CA ASP A 68 -4.31 9.05 11.76
C ASP A 68 -3.30 9.14 10.60
N SER A 69 -3.76 9.58 9.41
CA SER A 69 -2.96 9.52 8.19
C SER A 69 -3.13 10.76 7.33
N GLU A 70 -2.12 11.06 6.51
CA GLU A 70 -2.11 12.19 5.59
C GLU A 70 -1.95 11.71 4.15
N VAL A 71 -2.74 12.28 3.25
CA VAL A 71 -2.68 12.06 1.81
C VAL A 71 -2.53 13.41 1.12
N GLY A 72 -1.50 13.56 0.31
CA GLY A 72 -1.22 14.75 -0.47
C GLY A 72 -2.21 15.03 -1.58
N CYS A 73 -1.91 16.04 -2.40
CA CYS A 73 -2.75 16.47 -3.51
C CYS A 73 -2.59 15.55 -4.73
N ARG A 74 -3.62 15.47 -5.59
CA ARG A 74 -3.61 14.68 -6.83
C ARG A 74 -3.19 13.22 -6.64
N THR A 75 -3.51 12.67 -5.48
CA THR A 75 -3.15 11.31 -5.07
C THR A 75 -4.37 10.40 -5.09
N THR A 76 -4.19 9.17 -5.50
CA THR A 76 -5.25 8.15 -5.50
C THR A 76 -4.96 7.07 -4.47
N VAL A 77 -5.97 6.74 -3.63
CA VAL A 77 -5.89 5.68 -2.63
C VAL A 77 -7.05 4.71 -2.82
N GLY A 78 -6.72 3.45 -2.95
CA GLY A 78 -7.69 2.36 -3.04
C GLY A 78 -7.90 1.78 -4.46
N PRO A 79 -8.91 0.90 -4.59
CA PRO A 79 -9.77 0.44 -3.49
C PRO A 79 -9.05 -0.47 -2.49
N ASP A 80 -9.70 -0.71 -1.33
CA ASP A 80 -9.26 -1.67 -0.31
C ASP A 80 -7.83 -1.41 0.24
N ALA A 81 -7.41 -0.15 0.29
CA ALA A 81 -6.16 0.24 0.92
C ALA A 81 -6.36 0.58 2.40
N HIS A 82 -5.31 0.38 3.21
CA HIS A 82 -5.33 0.72 4.62
C HIS A 82 -4.12 1.58 5.00
N LEU A 83 -4.37 2.85 5.34
CA LEU A 83 -3.38 3.77 5.87
C LEU A 83 -3.63 3.99 7.37
N ARG A 84 -2.58 3.83 8.19
CA ARG A 84 -2.73 3.93 9.64
C ARG A 84 -1.46 4.37 10.37
N GLN A 85 -1.63 4.79 11.62
CA GLN A 85 -0.54 5.10 12.55
C GLN A 85 0.47 6.12 11.97
N ASN A 86 0.00 7.33 11.68
CA ASN A 86 0.80 8.43 11.16
C ASN A 86 1.45 8.14 9.80
N SER A 87 0.76 7.39 8.93
CA SER A 87 1.22 7.22 7.56
C SER A 87 1.00 8.47 6.73
N VAL A 88 2.01 8.84 5.94
CA VAL A 88 2.00 10.01 5.07
C VAL A 88 2.22 9.56 3.63
N VAL A 89 1.32 9.95 2.75
CA VAL A 89 1.42 9.74 1.29
C VAL A 89 1.54 11.09 0.63
N GLY A 90 2.60 11.31 -0.14
CA GLY A 90 2.89 12.57 -0.82
C GLY A 90 1.94 12.91 -1.96
N ASP A 91 2.32 13.93 -2.71
CA ASP A 91 1.57 14.43 -3.87
C ASP A 91 1.74 13.52 -5.09
N GLY A 92 0.68 13.38 -5.89
CA GLY A 92 0.74 12.64 -7.15
C GLY A 92 1.02 11.14 -7.00
N CYS A 93 0.82 10.60 -5.82
CA CYS A 93 1.05 9.19 -5.50
C CYS A 93 -0.10 8.29 -5.92
N ARG A 94 0.20 7.00 -5.99
CA ARG A 94 -0.80 5.96 -6.15
C ARG A 94 -0.61 4.85 -5.11
N VAL A 95 -1.61 4.69 -4.24
CA VAL A 95 -1.74 3.57 -3.32
C VAL A 95 -2.92 2.74 -3.79
N GLY A 96 -2.69 1.54 -4.30
CA GLY A 96 -3.74 0.73 -4.90
C GLY A 96 -4.33 -0.32 -3.95
N ASN A 97 -4.99 -1.30 -4.55
CA ASN A 97 -5.76 -2.28 -3.80
C ASN A 97 -4.89 -3.22 -2.94
N PHE A 98 -5.38 -3.48 -1.74
CA PHE A 98 -4.73 -4.34 -0.73
C PHE A 98 -3.32 -3.88 -0.34
N VAL A 99 -3.08 -2.57 -0.40
CA VAL A 99 -1.83 -1.98 0.10
C VAL A 99 -2.07 -1.46 1.51
N GLU A 100 -1.21 -1.85 2.42
CA GLU A 100 -1.19 -1.33 3.78
C GLU A 100 0.05 -0.48 4.02
N LEU A 101 -0.16 0.77 4.47
CA LEU A 101 0.87 1.63 5.04
C LEU A 101 0.66 1.75 6.54
N LYS A 102 1.72 1.50 7.31
CA LYS A 102 1.71 1.63 8.76
C LYS A 102 2.94 2.40 9.24
N ASN A 103 2.73 3.55 9.87
CA ASN A 103 3.83 4.39 10.39
C ASN A 103 4.91 4.63 9.33
N SER A 104 4.50 5.01 8.12
CA SER A 104 5.38 5.07 6.95
C SER A 104 5.13 6.30 6.10
N VAL A 105 6.15 6.70 5.37
CA VAL A 105 6.09 7.79 4.38
C VAL A 105 6.25 7.22 2.98
N LEU A 106 5.38 7.61 2.07
CA LEU A 106 5.51 7.38 0.63
C LEU A 106 5.67 8.74 -0.06
N GLY A 107 6.86 9.03 -0.57
CA GLY A 107 7.22 10.32 -1.18
C GLY A 107 6.51 10.61 -2.50
N ASP A 108 6.55 11.87 -2.92
CA ASP A 108 5.82 12.38 -4.07
C ASP A 108 6.04 11.55 -5.35
N GLY A 109 4.99 11.34 -6.12
CA GLY A 109 5.03 10.60 -7.37
C GLY A 109 5.24 9.10 -7.24
N SER A 110 5.41 8.58 -6.02
CA SER A 110 5.66 7.16 -5.78
C SER A 110 4.39 6.31 -5.87
N LYS A 111 4.56 5.04 -6.22
CA LYS A 111 3.47 4.13 -6.51
C LYS A 111 3.64 2.81 -5.76
N ALA A 112 2.58 2.38 -5.08
CA ALA A 112 2.39 1.04 -4.54
C ALA A 112 1.00 0.56 -4.99
N SER A 113 0.92 -0.04 -6.17
CA SER A 113 -0.37 -0.21 -6.85
C SER A 113 -1.15 -1.45 -6.41
N HIS A 114 -0.49 -2.47 -5.84
CA HIS A 114 -1.14 -3.74 -5.53
C HIS A 114 -0.46 -4.46 -4.38
N LEU A 115 -1.26 -5.00 -3.45
CA LEU A 115 -0.89 -6.02 -2.47
C LEU A 115 0.54 -5.85 -1.91
N ALA A 116 0.76 -4.85 -1.12
CA ALA A 116 2.06 -4.59 -0.49
C ALA A 116 1.88 -4.20 0.97
N TYR A 117 2.83 -4.58 1.81
CA TYR A 117 2.92 -4.12 3.18
C TYR A 117 4.13 -3.19 3.34
N ILE A 118 3.86 -1.93 3.68
CA ILE A 118 4.88 -0.90 3.90
C ILE A 118 4.78 -0.47 5.37
N GLY A 119 5.60 -1.07 6.22
CA GLY A 119 5.59 -0.84 7.66
C GLY A 119 6.88 -0.23 8.18
N ASP A 120 6.76 0.80 9.03
CA ASP A 120 7.88 1.50 9.68
C ASP A 120 8.96 1.93 8.65
N ALA A 121 8.55 2.53 7.53
CA ALA A 121 9.42 2.83 6.39
C ALA A 121 9.36 4.30 5.96
N VAL A 122 10.43 4.75 5.32
CA VAL A 122 10.45 5.99 4.54
C VAL A 122 10.80 5.62 3.11
N VAL A 123 9.88 5.87 2.18
CA VAL A 123 10.09 5.68 0.75
C VAL A 123 10.18 7.06 0.10
N GLY A 124 11.23 7.29 -0.65
CA GLY A 124 11.50 8.55 -1.36
C GLY A 124 10.52 8.82 -2.50
N LYS A 125 10.91 9.75 -3.39
CA LYS A 125 10.09 10.22 -4.51
C LYS A 125 10.25 9.34 -5.74
N ASN A 126 9.20 9.31 -6.56
CA ASN A 126 9.19 8.61 -7.86
C ASN A 126 9.56 7.11 -7.77
N CYS A 127 9.33 6.49 -6.63
CA CYS A 127 9.58 5.08 -6.43
C CYS A 127 8.43 4.21 -6.93
N ASN A 128 8.75 2.98 -7.31
CA ASN A 128 7.75 1.98 -7.63
C ASN A 128 7.88 0.78 -6.69
N VAL A 129 6.84 0.50 -5.92
CA VAL A 129 6.75 -0.69 -5.05
C VAL A 129 5.91 -1.75 -5.76
N GLY A 130 6.54 -2.85 -6.11
CA GLY A 130 5.93 -3.96 -6.82
C GLY A 130 4.91 -4.74 -6.00
N CYS A 131 4.02 -5.43 -6.69
CA CYS A 131 3.01 -6.30 -6.07
C CYS A 131 3.67 -7.39 -5.20
N GLY A 132 3.13 -7.61 -4.00
CA GLY A 132 3.66 -8.60 -3.07
C GLY A 132 4.94 -8.18 -2.35
N ALA A 133 5.35 -6.93 -2.47
CA ALA A 133 6.51 -6.44 -1.71
C ALA A 133 6.17 -6.31 -0.22
N VAL A 134 7.09 -6.78 0.62
CA VAL A 134 6.95 -6.76 2.08
C VAL A 134 8.15 -6.07 2.71
N PHE A 135 7.89 -5.00 3.45
CA PHE A 135 8.87 -4.34 4.31
C PHE A 135 8.85 -5.07 5.65
N VAL A 136 9.81 -5.98 5.81
CA VAL A 136 9.90 -6.85 7.00
C VAL A 136 10.50 -6.05 8.14
N ASN A 137 9.65 -5.45 8.95
CA ASN A 137 10.02 -4.47 9.97
C ASN A 137 10.15 -5.04 11.39
N PHE A 138 9.87 -6.33 11.61
CA PHE A 138 9.87 -6.96 12.94
C PHE A 138 10.75 -8.20 12.95
N ASP A 139 11.70 -8.25 13.90
CA ASP A 139 12.66 -9.34 14.05
C ASP A 139 12.25 -10.41 15.08
N GLY A 140 11.03 -10.31 15.60
CA GLY A 140 10.52 -11.17 16.68
C GLY A 140 10.58 -10.50 18.06
N VAL A 141 11.33 -9.40 18.21
CA VAL A 141 11.49 -8.65 19.47
C VAL A 141 11.25 -7.16 19.27
N SER A 142 11.88 -6.57 18.27
CA SER A 142 11.88 -5.12 18.00
C SER A 142 11.46 -4.80 16.59
N LYS A 143 11.00 -3.56 16.39
CA LYS A 143 10.71 -3.02 15.07
C LYS A 143 11.87 -2.19 14.58
N HIS A 144 12.19 -2.36 13.30
CA HIS A 144 13.26 -1.66 12.61
C HIS A 144 12.72 -0.92 11.40
N ARG A 145 13.45 0.08 10.96
CA ARG A 145 13.06 0.95 9.86
C ARG A 145 13.77 0.57 8.56
N THR A 146 13.02 0.65 7.46
CA THR A 146 13.56 0.62 6.10
C THR A 146 13.56 2.04 5.54
N VAL A 147 14.67 2.46 4.93
CA VAL A 147 14.80 3.73 4.22
C VAL A 147 15.04 3.42 2.75
N VAL A 148 14.23 4.01 1.89
CA VAL A 148 14.34 3.87 0.43
C VAL A 148 14.52 5.27 -0.14
N GLY A 149 15.58 5.48 -0.90
CA GLY A 149 15.90 6.73 -1.58
C GLY A 149 14.92 7.06 -2.71
N ASP A 150 15.29 8.02 -3.53
CA ASP A 150 14.48 8.47 -4.66
C ASP A 150 14.69 7.59 -5.91
N ASN A 151 13.68 7.52 -6.79
CA ASN A 151 13.74 6.81 -8.07
C ASN A 151 14.04 5.30 -7.95
N VAL A 152 13.72 4.68 -6.83
CA VAL A 152 13.96 3.25 -6.58
C VAL A 152 12.85 2.41 -7.19
N PHE A 153 13.25 1.32 -7.86
CA PHE A 153 12.35 0.30 -8.35
C PHE A 153 12.45 -0.96 -7.50
N ILE A 154 11.36 -1.34 -6.83
CA ILE A 154 11.24 -2.59 -6.08
C ILE A 154 10.35 -3.53 -6.87
N GLY A 155 10.91 -4.64 -7.33
CA GLY A 155 10.20 -5.66 -8.11
C GLY A 155 9.12 -6.37 -7.30
N SER A 156 8.29 -7.13 -7.98
CA SER A 156 7.22 -7.91 -7.33
C SER A 156 7.78 -9.04 -6.43
N ASN A 157 7.07 -9.33 -5.34
CA ASN A 157 7.43 -10.38 -4.37
C ASN A 157 8.82 -10.20 -3.75
N CYS A 158 9.25 -8.96 -3.55
CA CYS A 158 10.49 -8.66 -2.84
C CYS A 158 10.26 -8.57 -1.34
N ASN A 159 11.23 -9.03 -0.55
CA ASN A 159 11.29 -8.82 0.88
C ASN A 159 12.44 -7.88 1.23
N LEU A 160 12.15 -6.80 1.95
CA LEU A 160 13.15 -5.85 2.44
C LEU A 160 13.30 -6.07 3.94
N ILE A 161 14.41 -6.65 4.37
CA ILE A 161 14.63 -7.02 5.77
C ILE A 161 15.26 -5.84 6.52
N ALA A 162 14.46 -5.19 7.33
CA ALA A 162 14.92 -4.06 8.15
C ALA A 162 15.82 -4.51 9.33
N PRO A 163 16.79 -3.66 9.79
CA PRO A 163 17.09 -2.33 9.25
C PRO A 163 17.76 -2.39 7.88
N LEU A 164 17.33 -1.52 6.96
CA LEU A 164 17.82 -1.54 5.57
C LEU A 164 17.74 -0.15 4.95
N THR A 165 18.76 0.20 4.18
CA THR A 165 18.78 1.40 3.34
C THR A 165 18.98 1.03 1.88
N LEU A 166 18.02 1.41 1.02
CA LEU A 166 18.20 1.38 -0.43
C LEU A 166 18.53 2.79 -0.92
N ALA A 167 19.69 2.96 -1.53
CA ALA A 167 20.11 4.25 -2.07
C ALA A 167 19.32 4.63 -3.33
N ASP A 168 19.43 5.90 -3.74
CA ASP A 168 18.75 6.44 -4.92
C ASP A 168 19.05 5.61 -6.18
N GLY A 169 18.05 5.46 -7.03
CA GLY A 169 18.18 4.75 -8.31
C GLY A 169 18.31 3.23 -8.18
N THR A 170 18.33 2.66 -6.97
CA THR A 170 18.43 1.20 -6.79
C THR A 170 17.31 0.47 -7.53
N TYR A 171 17.68 -0.60 -8.25
CA TYR A 171 16.75 -1.50 -8.92
C TYR A 171 16.78 -2.88 -8.27
N VAL A 172 15.69 -3.27 -7.59
CA VAL A 172 15.56 -4.60 -7.00
C VAL A 172 14.76 -5.50 -7.94
N ALA A 173 15.37 -6.57 -8.43
CA ALA A 173 14.73 -7.55 -9.29
C ALA A 173 13.64 -8.32 -8.53
N CYS A 174 12.57 -8.73 -9.23
CA CYS A 174 11.46 -9.46 -8.62
C CYS A 174 11.92 -10.72 -7.87
N SER A 175 11.19 -11.10 -6.81
CA SER A 175 11.47 -12.26 -5.96
C SER A 175 12.83 -12.22 -5.25
N THR A 176 13.33 -11.02 -4.97
CA THR A 176 14.59 -10.82 -4.26
C THR A 176 14.33 -10.53 -2.78
N THR A 177 15.09 -11.18 -1.89
CA THR A 177 15.16 -10.81 -0.48
C THR A 177 16.41 -9.97 -0.24
N VAL A 178 16.23 -8.71 0.15
CA VAL A 178 17.32 -7.76 0.36
C VAL A 178 17.64 -7.69 1.86
N THR A 179 18.90 -7.93 2.19
CA THR A 179 19.39 -7.98 3.58
C THR A 179 20.59 -7.07 3.82
N LYS A 180 21.02 -6.30 2.82
CA LYS A 180 22.16 -5.41 2.90
C LYS A 180 21.83 -4.09 2.23
N ASP A 181 22.38 -3.02 2.79
CA ASP A 181 22.28 -1.68 2.21
C ASP A 181 22.87 -1.65 0.79
N THR A 182 22.33 -0.76 -0.04
CA THR A 182 22.79 -0.55 -1.41
C THR A 182 23.51 0.78 -1.57
N MET A 183 24.30 0.87 -2.64
CA MET A 183 24.85 2.12 -3.13
C MET A 183 23.94 2.69 -4.25
N PRO A 184 24.09 3.98 -4.61
CA PRO A 184 23.31 4.55 -5.70
C PRO A 184 23.44 3.74 -7.00
N ASP A 185 22.30 3.59 -7.72
CA ASP A 185 22.19 2.87 -8.99
C ASP A 185 22.52 1.37 -8.94
N ASP A 186 22.54 0.77 -7.77
CA ASP A 186 22.76 -0.67 -7.64
C ASP A 186 21.61 -1.49 -8.25
N PHE A 187 21.96 -2.58 -8.92
CA PHE A 187 21.04 -3.63 -9.33
C PHE A 187 21.14 -4.82 -8.39
N VAL A 188 20.05 -5.12 -7.66
CA VAL A 188 20.00 -6.18 -6.66
C VAL A 188 19.21 -7.35 -7.18
N ILE A 189 19.80 -8.53 -7.21
CA ILE A 189 19.15 -9.78 -7.60
C ILE A 189 19.52 -10.91 -6.64
N GLY A 190 18.54 -11.59 -6.08
CA GLY A 190 18.73 -12.65 -5.09
C GLY A 190 17.74 -13.81 -5.28
N ARG A 191 17.68 -14.35 -6.50
CA ARG A 191 16.85 -15.50 -6.84
C ARG A 191 17.63 -16.52 -7.64
N SER A 192 17.25 -17.80 -7.52
CA SER A 192 17.78 -18.89 -8.31
C SER A 192 17.15 -18.91 -9.70
N ASP A 193 17.88 -19.41 -10.69
CA ASP A 193 17.32 -19.68 -12.00
C ASP A 193 16.28 -20.81 -11.93
N ALA A 194 15.23 -20.70 -12.72
CA ALA A 194 14.21 -21.74 -12.81
C ALA A 194 14.76 -22.99 -13.49
N SER A 195 14.56 -24.15 -12.86
CA SER A 195 14.85 -25.44 -13.47
C SER A 195 13.60 -26.02 -14.13
N VAL A 196 13.62 -26.20 -15.45
CA VAL A 196 12.53 -26.79 -16.22
C VAL A 196 12.79 -28.27 -16.43
N LYS A 197 11.87 -29.13 -15.96
CA LYS A 197 11.97 -30.62 -16.14
C LYS A 197 10.84 -31.04 -17.07
N HIS A 198 11.16 -31.21 -18.33
CA HIS A 198 10.19 -31.58 -19.36
C HIS A 198 9.52 -32.92 -19.07
N GLY A 199 8.20 -33.02 -19.29
CA GLY A 199 7.39 -34.23 -19.15
C GLY A 199 7.27 -34.75 -17.71
N ARG A 200 7.73 -34.00 -16.69
CA ARG A 200 7.69 -34.46 -15.30
C ARG A 200 6.37 -34.23 -14.59
N ALA A 201 5.60 -33.23 -15.02
CA ALA A 201 4.36 -32.83 -14.33
C ALA A 201 3.32 -33.98 -14.31
N SER A 202 3.07 -34.62 -15.46
CA SER A 202 2.13 -35.76 -15.56
C SER A 202 2.53 -36.95 -14.68
N ARG A 203 3.81 -37.26 -14.63
CA ARG A 203 4.33 -38.34 -13.79
C ARG A 203 4.18 -38.02 -12.29
N LEU A 204 4.43 -36.80 -11.90
CA LEU A 204 4.23 -36.33 -10.51
C LEU A 204 2.77 -36.45 -10.10
N VAL A 205 1.85 -35.97 -10.94
CA VAL A 205 0.41 -36.03 -10.66
C VAL A 205 -0.09 -37.47 -10.58
N ALA A 206 0.37 -38.36 -11.44
CA ALA A 206 0.04 -39.80 -11.39
C ALA A 206 0.49 -40.42 -10.07
N ALA A 207 1.75 -40.19 -9.66
CA ALA A 207 2.29 -40.73 -8.39
C ALA A 207 1.50 -40.21 -7.17
N LEU A 208 1.10 -38.91 -7.15
CA LEU A 208 0.30 -38.35 -6.07
C LEU A 208 -1.12 -38.99 -6.00
N LYS A 209 -1.73 -39.26 -7.15
CA LYS A 209 -3.03 -39.95 -7.22
C LYS A 209 -2.94 -41.37 -6.67
N GLU A 210 -1.89 -42.14 -7.01
CA GLU A 210 -1.66 -43.49 -6.50
C GLU A 210 -1.45 -43.48 -4.98
N GLN A 211 -0.69 -42.52 -4.45
CA GLN A 211 -0.52 -42.35 -2.99
C GLN A 211 -1.85 -42.11 -2.28
N LYS A 212 -2.69 -41.23 -2.84
CA LYS A 212 -4.00 -40.93 -2.28
C LYS A 212 -4.88 -42.16 -2.23
N THR A 213 -4.93 -42.95 -3.30
CA THR A 213 -5.73 -44.17 -3.36
C THR A 213 -5.27 -45.26 -2.36
N LYS A 214 -3.99 -45.22 -1.90
CA LYS A 214 -3.47 -46.13 -0.87
C LYS A 214 -3.81 -45.67 0.54
N ILE A 215 -4.05 -44.39 0.76
CA ILE A 215 -4.41 -43.84 2.06
C ILE A 215 -5.92 -44.01 2.33
N ASP A 216 -6.72 -43.96 1.26
CA ASP A 216 -8.20 -44.05 1.30
C ASP A 216 -8.70 -45.52 1.40
N LYS A 217 -7.79 -46.51 1.46
CA LYS A 217 -8.04 -47.95 1.71
C LYS A 217 -7.60 -48.35 3.10
#